data_fa9be7309feb74006793f90abce298f6
#
_entry.id   fa9be7309feb74006793f90abce298f6
#
_cell.length_a   1.000
_cell.length_b   1.000
_cell.length_c   1.000
_cell.angle_alpha   90.00
_cell.angle_beta   90.00
_cell.angle_gamma   90.00
#
_symmetry.space_group_name_H-M   'P 1'
#
loop_
_entity.id
_entity.type
_entity.pdbx_description
1 polymer ?
#
loop_
_entity_poly.entity_id
_entity_poly.type
_entity_poly.pdbx_seq_one_letter_code
_entity_poly.pdbx_strand_id
1 'polypeptide(L)'
;MPNANAPKDFQTLLLRLQEYWAARGCALLQGYDLEVGAGTMNPQTFLRVLGPEPWNVAYVEPSRRPADGRYGENPNRLFQHHQYQVILKPSPKNVQELYLGSLAAIGITSADHDLRFVEDDWESPTLGAWGLGWEVWCDGMEVTQFTYFQQAGGFACRPVAAELTYGLERIAMYLQGVDNVFDLVWTTRPDGVPLTYREVFHQNEVEQSRYSFQQSDAALLFKLFDSYEGECKRLLALNAALPAYDYCLKCSHSFNLLDARGAISVSERQGYILRVRALAAECARGYLLARARLGFPMLKDRARAELEVKATFDAETKRVEEIAEKEKQKAARAEKAEKKSATAAATKEGAA
;
A
#
# COMPACT_ATOMS: atom_id res chain seq x y z
N MET A 1 -22.35 -20.91 -20.69
CA MET A 1 -22.27 -21.96 -19.64
C MET A 1 -21.04 -21.68 -18.81
N PRO A 2 -21.08 -21.78 -17.47
CA PRO A 2 -19.88 -21.57 -16.68
C PRO A 2 -18.76 -22.50 -17.16
N ASN A 3 -17.55 -21.95 -17.27
CA ASN A 3 -16.39 -22.69 -17.73
C ASN A 3 -16.16 -23.91 -16.79
N ALA A 4 -16.23 -25.12 -17.32
CA ALA A 4 -16.07 -26.35 -16.54
C ALA A 4 -14.75 -26.44 -15.76
N ASN A 5 -13.75 -25.62 -16.14
CA ASN A 5 -12.45 -25.51 -15.52
C ASN A 5 -12.34 -24.32 -14.53
N ALA A 6 -13.39 -23.50 -14.33
CA ALA A 6 -13.33 -22.41 -13.38
C ALA A 6 -13.16 -22.92 -11.93
N PRO A 7 -12.40 -22.20 -11.07
CA PRO A 7 -12.32 -22.52 -9.65
C PRO A 7 -13.71 -22.53 -9.00
N LYS A 8 -14.01 -23.59 -8.28
CA LYS A 8 -15.30 -23.74 -7.59
C LYS A 8 -15.25 -23.25 -6.14
N ASP A 9 -14.09 -22.93 -5.65
CA ASP A 9 -13.84 -22.44 -4.29
C ASP A 9 -12.71 -21.41 -4.25
N PHE A 10 -12.65 -20.67 -3.15
CA PHE A 10 -11.69 -19.58 -2.95
C PHE A 10 -10.25 -20.09 -2.90
N GLN A 11 -10.02 -21.23 -2.29
CA GLN A 11 -8.69 -21.83 -2.17
C GLN A 11 -8.13 -22.21 -3.54
N THR A 12 -8.93 -22.81 -4.41
CA THR A 12 -8.53 -23.17 -5.77
C THR A 12 -8.24 -21.92 -6.61
N LEU A 13 -9.01 -20.83 -6.43
CA LEU A 13 -8.73 -19.54 -7.06
C LEU A 13 -7.33 -19.06 -6.72
N LEU A 14 -6.98 -19.06 -5.43
CA LEU A 14 -5.64 -18.65 -4.96
C LEU A 14 -4.53 -19.49 -5.58
N LEU A 15 -4.67 -20.82 -5.52
CA LEU A 15 -3.67 -21.74 -6.05
C LEU A 15 -3.43 -21.52 -7.54
N ARG A 16 -4.46 -21.30 -8.33
CA ARG A 16 -4.33 -21.05 -9.79
C ARG A 16 -3.63 -19.73 -10.11
N LEU A 17 -3.94 -18.66 -9.38
CA LEU A 17 -3.22 -17.38 -9.55
C LEU A 17 -1.75 -17.54 -9.17
N GLN A 18 -1.46 -18.25 -8.09
CA GLN A 18 -0.09 -18.54 -7.67
C GLN A 18 0.69 -19.34 -8.73
N GLU A 19 0.10 -20.41 -9.24
CA GLU A 19 0.69 -21.22 -10.32
C GLU A 19 0.93 -20.39 -11.58
N TYR A 20 -0.06 -19.58 -11.98
CA TYR A 20 0.04 -18.73 -13.16
C TYR A 20 1.22 -17.76 -13.07
N TRP A 21 1.35 -17.04 -11.96
CA TRP A 21 2.40 -16.04 -11.78
C TRP A 21 3.77 -16.64 -11.47
N ALA A 22 3.83 -17.77 -10.75
CA ALA A 22 5.06 -18.53 -10.56
C ALA A 22 5.65 -18.99 -11.90
N ALA A 23 4.83 -19.53 -12.79
CA ALA A 23 5.24 -19.95 -14.14
C ALA A 23 5.78 -18.78 -15.00
N ARG A 24 5.50 -17.53 -14.61
CA ARG A 24 5.97 -16.30 -15.28
C ARG A 24 7.12 -15.60 -14.54
N GLY A 25 7.74 -16.31 -13.60
CA GLY A 25 8.96 -15.87 -12.92
C GLY A 25 8.72 -14.92 -11.74
N CYS A 26 7.50 -14.82 -11.22
CA CYS A 26 7.24 -14.15 -9.96
C CYS A 26 7.69 -15.02 -8.78
N ALA A 27 8.42 -14.43 -7.84
CA ALA A 27 8.65 -15.04 -6.55
C ALA A 27 7.33 -15.07 -5.78
N LEU A 28 6.88 -16.24 -5.33
CA LEU A 28 5.71 -16.33 -4.45
C LEU A 28 6.15 -16.05 -3.01
N LEU A 29 5.60 -15.00 -2.43
CA LEU A 29 5.83 -14.62 -1.05
C LEU A 29 4.51 -14.71 -0.25
N GLN A 30 4.63 -14.52 1.05
CA GLN A 30 3.48 -14.44 1.96
C GLN A 30 3.08 -12.98 2.19
N GLY A 31 1.84 -12.75 2.62
CA GLY A 31 1.40 -11.46 3.12
C GLY A 31 2.26 -10.99 4.29
N TYR A 32 2.22 -9.69 4.55
CA TYR A 32 2.99 -9.12 5.66
C TYR A 32 2.33 -9.44 7.01
N ASP A 33 3.14 -9.62 8.03
CA ASP A 33 2.67 -9.99 9.38
C ASP A 33 2.32 -8.79 10.27
N LEU A 34 2.14 -7.63 9.65
CA LEU A 34 1.62 -6.41 10.26
C LEU A 34 0.34 -5.96 9.55
N GLU A 35 -0.46 -5.15 10.24
CA GLU A 35 -1.68 -4.58 9.67
C GLU A 35 -1.36 -3.58 8.56
N VAL A 36 -1.82 -3.87 7.35
CA VAL A 36 -1.74 -3.00 6.19
C VAL A 36 -3.12 -2.78 5.57
N GLY A 37 -3.37 -1.58 5.08
CA GLY A 37 -4.66 -1.23 4.44
C GLY A 37 -4.74 -1.63 2.97
N ALA A 38 -3.61 -2.00 2.36
CA ALA A 38 -3.52 -2.46 0.99
C ALA A 38 -2.23 -3.25 0.76
N GLY A 39 -2.23 -4.15 -0.21
CA GLY A 39 -1.05 -4.89 -0.65
C GLY A 39 0.11 -3.99 -1.05
N THR A 40 -0.16 -2.80 -1.57
CA THR A 40 0.83 -1.77 -1.88
C THR A 40 1.67 -1.35 -0.67
N MET A 41 1.12 -1.41 0.54
CA MET A 41 1.83 -1.04 1.77
C MET A 41 2.83 -2.10 2.24
N ASN A 42 2.73 -3.34 1.75
CA ASN A 42 3.72 -4.38 2.03
C ASN A 42 5.11 -3.92 1.54
N PRO A 43 6.19 -4.12 2.33
CA PRO A 43 7.56 -3.76 1.93
C PRO A 43 7.99 -4.35 0.59
N GLN A 44 7.45 -5.51 0.20
CA GLN A 44 7.73 -6.15 -1.08
C GLN A 44 7.16 -5.40 -2.28
N THR A 45 6.19 -4.52 -2.06
CA THR A 45 5.72 -3.54 -3.05
C THR A 45 6.35 -2.18 -2.79
N PHE A 46 5.97 -1.50 -1.70
CA PHE A 46 6.30 -0.10 -1.47
C PHE A 46 7.80 0.21 -1.53
N LEU A 47 8.63 -0.62 -0.90
CA LEU A 47 10.08 -0.40 -0.91
C LEU A 47 10.74 -0.97 -2.17
N ARG A 48 10.25 -2.10 -2.70
CA ARG A 48 10.85 -2.77 -3.84
C ARG A 48 10.57 -2.12 -5.20
N VAL A 49 9.52 -1.31 -5.33
CA VAL A 49 9.30 -0.51 -6.55
C VAL A 49 10.32 0.62 -6.68
N LEU A 50 11.02 0.96 -5.59
CA LEU A 50 12.08 1.97 -5.56
C LEU A 50 13.40 1.43 -6.14
N GLY A 51 14.23 2.37 -6.62
CA GLY A 51 15.58 2.09 -7.13
C GLY A 51 15.59 1.27 -8.42
N PRO A 52 16.79 0.91 -8.90
CA PRO A 52 16.98 0.38 -10.25
C PRO A 52 16.85 -1.15 -10.34
N GLU A 53 16.71 -1.86 -9.22
CA GLU A 53 16.74 -3.32 -9.18
C GLU A 53 15.47 -3.94 -9.75
N PRO A 54 15.57 -5.02 -10.56
CA PRO A 54 14.43 -5.77 -11.06
C PRO A 54 13.73 -6.50 -9.92
N TRP A 55 12.39 -6.64 -10.00
CA TRP A 55 11.61 -7.31 -8.98
C TRP A 55 10.28 -7.84 -9.52
N ASN A 56 10.09 -9.16 -9.49
CA ASN A 56 8.83 -9.79 -9.83
C ASN A 56 8.36 -10.62 -8.65
N VAL A 57 7.18 -10.32 -8.13
CA VAL A 57 6.64 -10.97 -6.92
C VAL A 57 5.14 -11.11 -7.03
N ALA A 58 4.59 -12.13 -6.38
CA ALA A 58 3.17 -12.29 -6.17
C ALA A 58 2.89 -12.82 -4.76
N TYR A 59 1.84 -12.33 -4.11
CA TYR A 59 1.44 -12.74 -2.76
C TYR A 59 -0.01 -12.39 -2.47
N VAL A 60 -0.59 -13.05 -1.47
CA VAL A 60 -1.90 -12.70 -0.91
C VAL A 60 -1.69 -11.77 0.27
N GLU A 61 -2.33 -10.60 0.26
CA GLU A 61 -2.29 -9.64 1.35
C GLU A 61 -3.65 -9.51 2.01
N PRO A 62 -3.81 -9.95 3.26
CA PRO A 62 -4.99 -9.64 4.07
C PRO A 62 -5.01 -8.15 4.39
N SER A 63 -5.74 -7.36 3.60
CA SER A 63 -5.83 -5.91 3.76
C SER A 63 -6.88 -5.53 4.78
N ARG A 64 -6.51 -4.75 5.80
CA ARG A 64 -7.38 -4.32 6.89
C ARG A 64 -7.73 -2.85 6.76
N ARG A 65 -9.03 -2.56 6.65
CA ARG A 65 -9.58 -1.21 6.47
C ARG A 65 -10.63 -0.91 7.55
N PRO A 66 -10.24 -0.35 8.70
CA PRO A 66 -11.14 -0.09 9.82
C PRO A 66 -12.41 0.67 9.45
N ALA A 67 -12.32 1.68 8.57
CA ALA A 67 -13.46 2.47 8.12
C ALA A 67 -14.46 1.72 7.21
N ASP A 68 -14.05 0.57 6.67
CA ASP A 68 -14.89 -0.26 5.78
C ASP A 68 -15.67 -1.36 6.51
N GLY A 69 -15.49 -1.52 7.80
CA GLY A 69 -16.27 -2.44 8.61
C GLY A 69 -17.77 -2.20 8.47
N ARG A 70 -18.57 -3.26 8.40
CA ARG A 70 -20.05 -3.22 8.30
C ARG A 70 -20.70 -4.31 9.13
N TYR A 71 -20.05 -4.75 10.21
CA TYR A 71 -20.57 -5.74 11.16
C TYR A 71 -20.97 -7.08 10.52
N GLY A 72 -20.39 -7.41 9.34
CA GLY A 72 -20.79 -8.60 8.59
C GLY A 72 -22.17 -8.50 7.91
N GLU A 73 -22.78 -7.33 7.86
CA GLU A 73 -24.13 -7.11 7.31
C GLU A 73 -24.11 -6.69 5.83
N ASN A 74 -22.97 -6.22 5.31
CA ASN A 74 -22.84 -5.81 3.92
C ASN A 74 -22.34 -6.98 3.05
N PRO A 75 -22.93 -7.22 1.86
CA PRO A 75 -22.59 -8.37 1.04
C PRO A 75 -21.20 -8.31 0.36
N ASN A 76 -20.57 -7.12 0.27
CA ASN A 76 -19.33 -6.96 -0.49
C ASN A 76 -18.36 -5.91 0.06
N ARG A 77 -18.65 -5.30 1.24
CA ARG A 77 -17.73 -4.38 1.94
C ARG A 77 -17.32 -4.96 3.28
N LEU A 78 -16.02 -5.10 3.49
CA LEU A 78 -15.43 -5.82 4.60
C LEU A 78 -14.36 -4.97 5.30
N PHE A 79 -14.22 -5.16 6.62
CA PHE A 79 -13.06 -4.68 7.38
C PHE A 79 -11.76 -5.28 6.86
N GLN A 80 -11.76 -6.60 6.59
CA GLN A 80 -10.62 -7.33 6.04
C GLN A 80 -11.01 -8.05 4.75
N HIS A 81 -10.25 -7.82 3.68
CA HIS A 81 -10.39 -8.54 2.42
C HIS A 81 -9.01 -8.98 1.91
N HIS A 82 -9.00 -9.97 1.02
CA HIS A 82 -7.78 -10.52 0.47
C HIS A 82 -7.48 -9.89 -0.89
N GLN A 83 -6.32 -9.25 -0.98
CA GLN A 83 -5.78 -8.77 -2.25
C GLN A 83 -4.74 -9.75 -2.76
N TYR A 84 -4.85 -10.19 -4.02
CA TYR A 84 -3.74 -10.86 -4.68
C TYR A 84 -2.90 -9.80 -5.36
N GLN A 85 -1.69 -9.60 -4.84
CA GLN A 85 -0.78 -8.55 -5.26
C GLN A 85 0.28 -9.11 -6.19
N VAL A 86 0.50 -8.45 -7.34
CA VAL A 86 1.56 -8.80 -8.28
C VAL A 86 2.34 -7.54 -8.63
N ILE A 87 3.66 -7.63 -8.57
CA ILE A 87 4.58 -6.56 -9.00
C ILE A 87 5.48 -7.11 -10.09
N LEU A 88 5.56 -6.39 -11.20
CA LEU A 88 6.46 -6.66 -12.32
C LEU A 88 7.34 -5.44 -12.56
N LYS A 89 8.62 -5.54 -12.23
CA LYS A 89 9.61 -4.46 -12.37
C LYS A 89 10.89 -4.94 -13.06
N PRO A 90 11.27 -4.36 -14.21
CA PRO A 90 10.52 -3.35 -14.95
C PRO A 90 9.20 -3.88 -15.49
N SER A 91 8.21 -2.99 -15.68
CA SER A 91 6.94 -3.35 -16.31
C SER A 91 7.19 -3.93 -17.72
N PRO A 92 6.72 -5.16 -18.00
CA PRO A 92 6.82 -5.74 -19.33
C PRO A 92 5.87 -5.03 -20.30
N LYS A 93 6.23 -4.99 -21.61
CA LYS A 93 5.41 -4.32 -22.63
C LYS A 93 4.03 -4.94 -22.80
N ASN A 94 3.91 -6.24 -22.56
CA ASN A 94 2.68 -7.03 -22.70
C ASN A 94 1.98 -7.30 -21.36
N VAL A 95 2.12 -6.43 -20.38
CA VAL A 95 1.57 -6.67 -19.02
C VAL A 95 0.04 -6.79 -19.02
N GLN A 96 -0.67 -6.08 -19.90
CA GLN A 96 -2.13 -6.24 -20.05
C GLN A 96 -2.50 -7.65 -20.55
N GLU A 97 -1.77 -8.18 -21.52
CA GLU A 97 -1.96 -9.56 -22.03
C GLU A 97 -1.68 -10.59 -20.93
N LEU A 98 -0.62 -10.37 -20.14
CA LEU A 98 -0.30 -11.21 -18.99
C LEU A 98 -1.42 -11.17 -17.94
N TYR A 99 -1.97 -10.01 -17.67
CA TYR A 99 -3.09 -9.85 -16.76
C TYR A 99 -4.34 -10.57 -17.27
N LEU A 100 -4.76 -10.32 -18.53
CA LEU A 100 -5.91 -11.00 -19.14
C LEU A 100 -5.71 -12.52 -19.18
N GLY A 101 -4.48 -12.96 -19.44
CA GLY A 101 -4.12 -14.38 -19.35
C GLY A 101 -4.28 -14.97 -17.96
N SER A 102 -4.04 -14.17 -16.89
CA SER A 102 -4.27 -14.61 -15.51
C SER A 102 -5.76 -14.77 -15.20
N LEU A 103 -6.59 -13.85 -15.70
CA LEU A 103 -8.06 -13.98 -15.59
C LEU A 103 -8.57 -15.21 -16.34
N ALA A 104 -8.08 -15.44 -17.56
CA ALA A 104 -8.42 -16.64 -18.33
C ALA A 104 -8.02 -17.95 -17.61
N ALA A 105 -6.87 -17.96 -16.93
CA ALA A 105 -6.41 -19.11 -16.13
C ALA A 105 -7.35 -19.46 -14.97
N ILE A 106 -8.11 -18.49 -14.47
CA ILE A 106 -9.13 -18.68 -13.45
C ILE A 106 -10.56 -18.77 -14.01
N GLY A 107 -10.70 -18.78 -15.34
CA GLY A 107 -11.98 -18.99 -16.00
C GLY A 107 -12.76 -17.73 -16.36
N ILE A 108 -12.20 -16.54 -16.21
CA ILE A 108 -12.79 -15.27 -16.62
C ILE A 108 -12.19 -14.85 -17.96
N THR A 109 -13.00 -14.81 -19.02
CA THR A 109 -12.58 -14.43 -20.36
C THR A 109 -13.47 -13.33 -20.94
N SER A 110 -12.94 -12.54 -21.87
CA SER A 110 -13.72 -11.52 -22.58
C SER A 110 -14.80 -12.10 -23.52
N ALA A 111 -14.81 -13.42 -23.74
CA ALA A 111 -15.88 -14.08 -24.48
C ALA A 111 -17.12 -14.31 -23.61
N ASP A 112 -16.95 -14.45 -22.29
CA ASP A 112 -18.01 -14.79 -21.35
C ASP A 112 -18.38 -13.59 -20.44
N HIS A 113 -17.49 -12.59 -20.29
CA HIS A 113 -17.63 -11.47 -19.38
C HIS A 113 -17.34 -10.13 -20.06
N ASP A 114 -18.03 -9.07 -19.64
CA ASP A 114 -17.73 -7.68 -20.05
C ASP A 114 -16.54 -7.16 -19.24
N LEU A 115 -15.33 -7.26 -19.80
CA LEU A 115 -14.10 -6.79 -19.20
C LEU A 115 -13.76 -5.38 -19.72
N ARG A 116 -13.72 -4.41 -18.82
CA ARG A 116 -13.42 -2.99 -19.16
C ARG A 116 -12.22 -2.49 -18.36
N PHE A 117 -11.33 -1.76 -19.04
CA PHE A 117 -10.27 -0.98 -18.44
C PHE A 117 -10.75 0.47 -18.37
N VAL A 118 -11.07 0.92 -17.15
CA VAL A 118 -11.54 2.29 -16.88
C VAL A 118 -10.35 3.08 -16.34
N GLU A 119 -10.00 4.19 -17.00
CA GLU A 119 -8.86 5.03 -16.61
C GLU A 119 -9.01 5.49 -15.16
N ASP A 120 -7.98 5.28 -14.37
CA ASP A 120 -7.88 5.68 -12.97
C ASP A 120 -6.44 6.00 -12.58
N ASP A 121 -6.23 7.20 -12.10
CA ASP A 121 -4.96 7.66 -11.54
C ASP A 121 -4.93 7.35 -10.06
N TRP A 122 -4.39 6.18 -9.73
CA TRP A 122 -4.31 5.71 -8.37
C TRP A 122 -3.34 6.53 -7.52
N GLU A 123 -3.73 6.86 -6.28
CA GLU A 123 -2.86 7.51 -5.31
C GLU A 123 -3.03 6.98 -3.88
N SER A 124 -1.95 7.05 -3.11
CA SER A 124 -1.92 6.82 -1.66
C SER A 124 -1.26 8.01 -0.97
N PRO A 125 -2.06 8.95 -0.41
CA PRO A 125 -1.54 10.14 0.24
C PRO A 125 -0.59 9.86 1.40
N THR A 126 -0.85 8.82 2.20
CA THR A 126 -0.02 8.41 3.35
C THR A 126 1.32 7.80 2.94
N LEU A 127 1.39 7.18 1.78
CA LEU A 127 2.64 6.64 1.25
C LEU A 127 3.40 7.65 0.38
N GLY A 128 2.77 8.77 -0.02
CA GLY A 128 3.33 9.65 -1.04
C GLY A 128 3.60 8.90 -2.34
N ALA A 129 2.67 8.00 -2.69
CA ALA A 129 2.74 7.15 -3.87
C ALA A 129 1.59 7.46 -4.82
N TRP A 130 1.85 7.36 -6.14
CA TRP A 130 0.85 7.48 -7.17
C TRP A 130 1.30 6.79 -8.45
N GLY A 131 0.34 6.49 -9.32
CA GLY A 131 0.60 5.89 -10.62
C GLY A 131 -0.57 6.05 -11.57
N LEU A 132 -0.27 5.91 -12.86
CA LEU A 132 -1.25 5.89 -13.94
C LEU A 132 -1.79 4.48 -14.13
N GLY A 133 -3.05 4.33 -14.53
CA GLY A 133 -3.56 2.99 -14.81
C GLY A 133 -5.05 2.90 -14.99
N TRP A 134 -5.60 1.82 -14.53
CA TRP A 134 -7.00 1.49 -14.72
C TRP A 134 -7.58 0.74 -13.50
N GLU A 135 -8.84 0.99 -13.23
CA GLU A 135 -9.71 -0.02 -12.61
C GLU A 135 -10.13 -1.02 -13.68
N VAL A 136 -9.91 -2.30 -13.45
CA VAL A 136 -10.46 -3.34 -14.33
C VAL A 136 -11.79 -3.81 -13.79
N TRP A 137 -12.82 -3.62 -14.58
CA TRP A 137 -14.20 -3.98 -14.26
C TRP A 137 -14.60 -5.26 -14.97
N CYS A 138 -15.30 -6.15 -14.25
CA CYS A 138 -15.91 -7.35 -14.76
C CYS A 138 -17.42 -7.25 -14.52
N ASP A 139 -18.23 -7.29 -15.59
CA ASP A 139 -19.69 -7.24 -15.52
C ASP A 139 -20.24 -6.10 -14.64
N GLY A 140 -19.60 -4.94 -14.66
CA GLY A 140 -20.03 -3.75 -13.95
C GLY A 140 -19.50 -3.60 -12.51
N MET A 141 -18.58 -4.46 -12.05
CA MET A 141 -17.90 -4.31 -10.75
C MET A 141 -16.39 -4.33 -10.93
N GLU A 142 -15.70 -3.39 -10.26
CA GLU A 142 -14.23 -3.38 -10.18
C GLU A 142 -13.71 -4.67 -9.52
N VAL A 143 -12.81 -5.37 -10.20
CA VAL A 143 -12.18 -6.60 -9.70
C VAL A 143 -10.67 -6.46 -9.51
N THR A 144 -10.04 -5.48 -10.14
CA THR A 144 -8.58 -5.28 -10.05
C THR A 144 -8.22 -3.81 -10.22
N GLN A 145 -7.34 -3.31 -9.36
CA GLN A 145 -6.60 -2.08 -9.58
C GLN A 145 -5.31 -2.42 -10.33
N PHE A 146 -5.10 -1.79 -11.48
CA PHE A 146 -3.93 -1.97 -12.34
C PHE A 146 -3.17 -0.65 -12.42
N THR A 147 -1.94 -0.59 -11.91
CA THR A 147 -1.19 0.66 -11.75
C THR A 147 0.21 0.57 -12.32
N TYR A 148 0.65 1.59 -13.06
CA TYR A 148 2.04 1.84 -13.39
C TYR A 148 2.62 2.86 -12.41
N PHE A 149 3.43 2.41 -11.47
CA PHE A 149 4.03 3.28 -10.46
C PHE A 149 4.88 4.39 -11.07
N GLN A 150 4.51 5.63 -10.78
CA GLN A 150 5.29 6.81 -11.12
C GLN A 150 6.14 7.28 -9.95
N GLN A 151 5.59 7.18 -8.73
CA GLN A 151 6.22 7.63 -7.50
C GLN A 151 5.86 6.74 -6.31
N ALA A 152 6.82 6.55 -5.39
CA ALA A 152 6.58 5.94 -4.08
C ALA A 152 7.47 6.63 -3.05
N GLY A 153 6.93 6.99 -1.87
CA GLY A 153 7.66 7.72 -0.83
C GLY A 153 8.21 9.08 -1.29
N GLY A 154 7.61 9.69 -2.32
CA GLY A 154 8.12 10.93 -2.91
C GLY A 154 9.26 10.73 -3.94
N PHE A 155 9.70 9.50 -4.18
CA PHE A 155 10.76 9.18 -5.14
C PHE A 155 10.18 8.63 -6.44
N ALA A 156 10.72 9.07 -7.58
CA ALA A 156 10.34 8.53 -8.88
C ALA A 156 10.69 7.04 -9.00
N CYS A 157 9.75 6.24 -9.48
CA CYS A 157 9.97 4.81 -9.74
C CYS A 157 10.63 4.62 -11.11
N ARG A 158 11.91 4.27 -11.10
CA ARG A 158 12.69 4.02 -12.32
C ARG A 158 13.57 2.78 -12.15
N PRO A 159 13.32 1.71 -12.92
CA PRO A 159 12.27 1.59 -13.96
C PRO A 159 10.86 1.58 -13.37
N VAL A 160 9.87 1.94 -14.20
CA VAL A 160 8.45 1.85 -13.82
C VAL A 160 8.09 0.39 -13.53
N ALA A 161 7.36 0.16 -12.45
CA ALA A 161 6.79 -1.13 -12.11
C ALA A 161 5.30 -1.16 -12.44
N ALA A 162 4.79 -2.29 -12.93
CA ALA A 162 3.37 -2.56 -12.98
C ALA A 162 2.95 -3.26 -11.68
N GLU A 163 1.85 -2.79 -11.10
CA GLU A 163 1.16 -3.40 -9.97
C GLU A 163 -0.20 -3.90 -10.42
N LEU A 164 -0.54 -5.13 -10.06
CA LEU A 164 -1.84 -5.73 -10.28
C LEU A 164 -2.40 -6.14 -8.92
N THR A 165 -3.47 -5.47 -8.48
CA THR A 165 -4.09 -5.71 -7.18
C THR A 165 -5.48 -6.28 -7.39
N TYR A 166 -5.60 -7.61 -7.35
CA TYR A 166 -6.87 -8.31 -7.53
C TYR A 166 -7.68 -8.31 -6.24
N GLY A 167 -8.96 -7.95 -6.32
CA GLY A 167 -9.94 -8.13 -5.25
C GLY A 167 -10.50 -9.55 -5.25
N LEU A 168 -9.91 -10.44 -4.44
CA LEU A 168 -10.19 -11.87 -4.53
C LEU A 168 -11.63 -12.24 -4.21
N GLU A 169 -12.26 -11.59 -3.24
CA GLU A 169 -13.65 -11.83 -2.87
C GLU A 169 -14.59 -11.53 -4.03
N ARG A 170 -14.41 -10.39 -4.70
CA ARG A 170 -15.23 -9.99 -5.84
C ARG A 170 -15.07 -10.96 -7.00
N ILE A 171 -13.85 -11.35 -7.32
CA ILE A 171 -13.56 -12.37 -8.35
C ILE A 171 -14.21 -13.70 -7.99
N ALA A 172 -14.08 -14.15 -6.72
CA ALA A 172 -14.67 -15.39 -6.27
C ALA A 172 -16.20 -15.38 -6.33
N MET A 173 -16.84 -14.23 -6.03
CA MET A 173 -18.30 -14.07 -6.15
C MET A 173 -18.79 -14.31 -7.58
N TYR A 174 -18.10 -13.76 -8.59
CA TYR A 174 -18.39 -14.04 -9.99
C TYR A 174 -18.21 -15.52 -10.36
N LEU A 175 -17.09 -16.11 -9.96
CA LEU A 175 -16.79 -17.50 -10.29
C LEU A 175 -17.74 -18.50 -9.63
N GLN A 176 -18.26 -18.18 -8.44
CA GLN A 176 -19.18 -19.04 -7.70
C GLN A 176 -20.66 -18.67 -7.92
N GLY A 177 -20.94 -17.54 -8.58
CA GLY A 177 -22.31 -17.08 -8.86
C GLY A 177 -23.08 -16.74 -7.59
N VAL A 178 -22.45 -16.09 -6.62
CA VAL A 178 -23.06 -15.64 -5.36
C VAL A 178 -23.04 -14.11 -5.23
N ASP A 179 -24.07 -13.54 -4.62
CA ASP A 179 -24.25 -12.12 -4.44
C ASP A 179 -23.78 -11.62 -3.06
N ASN A 180 -23.39 -12.52 -2.19
CA ASN A 180 -22.92 -12.20 -0.83
C ASN A 180 -21.60 -12.91 -0.56
N VAL A 181 -20.59 -12.16 -0.15
CA VAL A 181 -19.25 -12.66 0.16
C VAL A 181 -19.26 -13.77 1.21
N PHE A 182 -20.19 -13.71 2.18
CA PHE A 182 -20.30 -14.72 3.23
C PHE A 182 -20.85 -16.07 2.76
N ASP A 183 -21.40 -16.12 1.55
CA ASP A 183 -21.90 -17.37 0.94
C ASP A 183 -20.85 -18.05 0.04
N LEU A 184 -19.67 -17.42 -0.13
CA LEU A 184 -18.53 -18.01 -0.82
C LEU A 184 -18.12 -19.33 -0.14
N VAL A 185 -17.87 -20.35 -0.94
CA VAL A 185 -17.19 -21.57 -0.52
C VAL A 185 -15.70 -21.28 -0.47
N TRP A 186 -15.11 -21.38 0.74
CA TRP A 186 -13.68 -21.27 0.93
C TRP A 186 -12.95 -22.50 0.42
N THR A 187 -13.41 -23.67 0.81
CA THR A 187 -12.97 -24.99 0.32
C THR A 187 -14.01 -26.05 0.62
N THR A 188 -13.91 -27.21 -0.01
CA THR A 188 -14.76 -28.37 0.29
C THR A 188 -13.94 -29.40 1.03
N ARG A 189 -14.43 -29.85 2.19
CA ARG A 189 -13.78 -30.87 3.02
C ARG A 189 -13.83 -32.25 2.34
N PRO A 190 -13.00 -33.21 2.77
CA PRO A 190 -13.02 -34.57 2.20
C PRO A 190 -14.35 -35.32 2.31
N ASP A 191 -15.19 -34.97 3.30
CA ASP A 191 -16.55 -35.49 3.50
C ASP A 191 -17.60 -34.84 2.56
N GLY A 192 -17.17 -33.91 1.69
CA GLY A 192 -18.05 -33.21 0.77
C GLY A 192 -18.73 -31.96 1.38
N VAL A 193 -18.50 -31.67 2.64
CA VAL A 193 -19.12 -30.51 3.31
C VAL A 193 -18.33 -29.24 2.96
N PRO A 194 -18.96 -28.18 2.42
CA PRO A 194 -18.29 -26.92 2.16
C PRO A 194 -17.94 -26.21 3.48
N LEU A 195 -16.75 -25.59 3.53
CA LEU A 195 -16.38 -24.58 4.49
C LEU A 195 -16.62 -23.22 3.85
N THR A 196 -17.49 -22.41 4.42
CA THR A 196 -17.88 -21.12 3.85
C THR A 196 -17.02 -19.96 4.38
N TYR A 197 -16.98 -18.85 3.63
CA TYR A 197 -16.36 -17.59 4.07
C TYR A 197 -17.01 -17.08 5.36
N ARG A 198 -18.32 -17.30 5.54
CA ARG A 198 -19.07 -16.99 6.75
C ARG A 198 -18.49 -17.69 7.99
N GLU A 199 -18.27 -18.99 7.89
CA GLU A 199 -17.74 -19.78 9.02
C GLU A 199 -16.33 -19.38 9.40
N VAL A 200 -15.53 -18.85 8.44
CA VAL A 200 -14.15 -18.44 8.68
C VAL A 200 -14.04 -17.00 9.17
N PHE A 201 -14.77 -16.05 8.57
CA PHE A 201 -14.49 -14.62 8.74
C PHE A 201 -15.63 -13.77 9.33
N HIS A 202 -16.89 -14.25 9.35
CA HIS A 202 -18.01 -13.40 9.75
C HIS A 202 -17.88 -12.88 11.20
N GLN A 203 -17.47 -13.73 12.14
CA GLN A 203 -17.25 -13.31 13.54
C GLN A 203 -16.18 -12.22 13.61
N ASN A 204 -15.06 -12.39 12.88
CA ASN A 204 -14.01 -11.39 12.83
C ASN A 204 -14.54 -10.04 12.30
N GLU A 205 -15.35 -10.05 11.23
CA GLU A 205 -15.96 -8.83 10.67
C GLU A 205 -16.85 -8.10 11.72
N VAL A 206 -17.65 -8.84 12.46
CA VAL A 206 -18.50 -8.27 13.51
C VAL A 206 -17.68 -7.63 14.63
N GLU A 207 -16.70 -8.36 15.14
CA GLU A 207 -15.89 -7.92 16.30
C GLU A 207 -14.95 -6.78 15.91
N GLN A 208 -14.30 -6.84 14.76
CA GLN A 208 -13.42 -5.77 14.26
C GLN A 208 -14.20 -4.48 13.93
N SER A 209 -15.43 -4.59 13.43
CA SER A 209 -16.29 -3.42 13.23
C SER A 209 -16.66 -2.78 14.58
N ARG A 210 -17.03 -3.57 15.59
CA ARG A 210 -17.30 -3.06 16.95
C ARG A 210 -16.06 -2.41 17.55
N TYR A 211 -14.91 -3.04 17.43
CA TYR A 211 -13.65 -2.47 17.90
C TYR A 211 -13.35 -1.15 17.22
N SER A 212 -13.38 -1.11 15.89
CA SER A 212 -13.03 0.08 15.11
C SER A 212 -13.93 1.28 15.39
N PHE A 213 -15.26 1.06 15.49
CA PHE A 213 -16.23 2.16 15.62
C PHE A 213 -16.65 2.49 17.05
N GLN A 214 -16.53 1.54 17.99
CA GLN A 214 -17.17 1.68 19.32
C GLN A 214 -16.22 1.42 20.48
N GLN A 215 -15.35 0.40 20.41
CA GLN A 215 -14.67 -0.16 21.58
C GLN A 215 -13.20 0.24 21.68
N SER A 216 -12.57 0.69 20.59
CA SER A 216 -11.16 1.09 20.62
C SER A 216 -10.95 2.25 21.59
N ASP A 217 -9.91 2.17 22.40
CA ASP A 217 -9.48 3.24 23.30
C ASP A 217 -8.71 4.30 22.52
N ALA A 218 -9.37 5.43 22.24
CA ALA A 218 -8.78 6.54 21.50
C ALA A 218 -7.54 7.12 22.21
N ALA A 219 -7.55 7.22 23.55
CA ALA A 219 -6.40 7.76 24.30
C ALA A 219 -5.19 6.86 24.17
N LEU A 220 -5.37 5.54 24.22
CA LEU A 220 -4.32 4.57 23.94
C LEU A 220 -3.81 4.68 22.51
N LEU A 221 -4.70 4.79 21.52
CA LEU A 221 -4.31 4.89 20.11
C LEU A 221 -3.50 6.15 19.80
N PHE A 222 -3.84 7.29 20.38
CA PHE A 222 -3.02 8.53 20.27
C PHE A 222 -1.61 8.31 20.85
N LYS A 223 -1.52 7.74 22.05
CA LYS A 223 -0.24 7.44 22.70
C LYS A 223 0.60 6.45 21.88
N LEU A 224 -0.02 5.42 21.33
CA LEU A 224 0.65 4.43 20.48
C LEU A 224 1.16 5.09 19.20
N PHE A 225 0.36 5.93 18.54
CA PHE A 225 0.78 6.65 17.35
C PHE A 225 2.04 7.47 17.60
N ASP A 226 2.04 8.30 18.67
CA ASP A 226 3.19 9.15 19.01
C ASP A 226 4.43 8.31 19.40
N SER A 227 4.25 7.20 20.10
CA SER A 227 5.32 6.28 20.47
C SER A 227 5.92 5.59 19.23
N TYR A 228 5.09 5.13 18.30
CA TYR A 228 5.54 4.50 17.06
C TYR A 228 6.23 5.49 16.13
N GLU A 229 5.73 6.72 16.03
CA GLU A 229 6.41 7.78 15.29
C GLU A 229 7.80 8.09 15.86
N GLY A 230 7.92 8.18 17.19
CA GLY A 230 9.20 8.39 17.87
C GLY A 230 10.19 7.26 17.57
N GLU A 231 9.75 6.00 17.66
CA GLU A 231 10.60 4.85 17.40
C GLU A 231 11.00 4.75 15.91
N CYS A 232 10.07 5.03 14.99
CA CYS A 232 10.39 5.09 13.56
C CYS A 232 11.51 6.08 13.29
N LYS A 233 11.40 7.30 13.82
CA LYS A 233 12.44 8.36 13.69
C LYS A 233 13.78 7.94 14.29
N ARG A 234 13.76 7.31 15.47
CA ARG A 234 14.96 6.80 16.12
C ARG A 234 15.69 5.76 15.28
N LEU A 235 14.94 4.81 14.70
CA LEU A 235 15.50 3.76 13.85
C LEU A 235 16.06 4.31 12.53
N LEU A 236 15.39 5.31 11.94
CA LEU A 236 15.89 6.01 10.76
C LEU A 236 17.24 6.70 11.03
N ALA A 237 17.41 7.32 12.19
CA ALA A 237 18.68 7.90 12.62
C ALA A 237 19.80 6.85 12.76
N LEU A 238 19.46 5.60 13.03
CA LEU A 238 20.38 4.45 13.07
C LEU A 238 20.58 3.78 11.69
N ASN A 239 20.04 4.33 10.60
CA ASN A 239 20.03 3.74 9.26
C ASN A 239 19.31 2.37 9.16
N ALA A 240 18.36 2.09 10.04
CA ALA A 240 17.58 0.87 10.10
C ALA A 240 16.21 1.06 9.42
N ALA A 241 16.20 1.26 8.09
CA ALA A 241 15.00 1.64 7.33
C ALA A 241 13.91 0.55 7.34
N LEU A 242 14.27 -0.75 7.33
CA LEU A 242 13.27 -1.83 7.32
C LEU A 242 12.48 -1.89 8.62
N PRO A 243 13.09 -2.02 9.82
CA PRO A 243 12.32 -1.96 11.06
C PRO A 243 11.67 -0.59 11.31
N ALA A 244 12.23 0.52 10.78
CA ALA A 244 11.57 1.82 10.83
C ALA A 244 10.25 1.82 10.04
N TYR A 245 10.21 1.12 8.90
CA TYR A 245 9.00 1.01 8.09
C TYR A 245 7.90 0.22 8.81
N ASP A 246 8.22 -0.79 9.63
CA ASP A 246 7.26 -1.48 10.48
C ASP A 246 6.53 -0.50 11.42
N TYR A 247 7.28 0.43 12.01
CA TYR A 247 6.68 1.46 12.87
C TYR A 247 5.91 2.52 12.08
N CYS A 248 6.29 2.81 10.84
CA CYS A 248 5.49 3.63 9.93
C CYS A 248 4.14 2.97 9.62
N LEU A 249 4.11 1.65 9.37
CA LEU A 249 2.87 0.89 9.18
C LEU A 249 1.99 0.88 10.42
N LYS A 250 2.58 0.72 11.62
CA LYS A 250 1.86 0.82 12.90
C LYS A 250 1.25 2.22 13.11
N CYS A 251 1.96 3.29 12.73
CA CYS A 251 1.38 4.65 12.71
C CYS A 251 0.18 4.74 11.75
N SER A 252 0.32 4.20 10.55
CA SER A 252 -0.77 4.19 9.56
C SER A 252 -1.99 3.45 10.08
N HIS A 253 -1.82 2.27 10.68
CA HIS A 253 -2.94 1.50 11.22
C HIS A 253 -3.60 2.21 12.42
N SER A 254 -2.81 2.77 13.35
CA SER A 254 -3.33 3.56 14.48
C SER A 254 -4.13 4.77 13.99
N PHE A 255 -3.65 5.47 12.96
CA PHE A 255 -4.38 6.56 12.31
C PHE A 255 -5.71 6.08 11.71
N ASN A 256 -5.72 4.95 10.99
CA ASN A 256 -6.94 4.40 10.39
C ASN A 256 -7.98 4.01 11.47
N LEU A 257 -7.54 3.52 12.63
CA LEU A 257 -8.43 3.25 13.76
C LEU A 257 -8.98 4.53 14.39
N LEU A 258 -8.15 5.55 14.59
CA LEU A 258 -8.58 6.86 15.10
C LEU A 258 -9.59 7.54 14.15
N ASP A 259 -9.36 7.46 12.85
CA ASP A 259 -10.25 7.99 11.81
C ASP A 259 -11.59 7.25 11.82
N ALA A 260 -11.57 5.92 11.82
CA ALA A 260 -12.78 5.08 11.91
C ALA A 260 -13.56 5.30 13.20
N ARG A 261 -12.85 5.47 14.33
CA ARG A 261 -13.46 5.76 15.65
C ARG A 261 -14.12 7.13 15.72
N GLY A 262 -13.83 8.03 14.75
CA GLY A 262 -14.26 9.43 14.79
C GLY A 262 -13.57 10.24 15.88
N ALA A 263 -12.38 9.82 16.32
CA ALA A 263 -11.61 10.47 17.40
C ALA A 263 -10.80 11.67 16.92
N ILE A 264 -10.65 11.86 15.61
CA ILE A 264 -9.94 12.97 14.98
C ILE A 264 -10.89 13.78 14.09
N SER A 265 -10.76 15.11 14.15
CA SER A 265 -11.52 16.01 13.28
C SER A 265 -11.01 15.98 11.83
N VAL A 266 -11.81 16.49 10.90
CA VAL A 266 -11.43 16.59 9.48
C VAL A 266 -10.14 17.40 9.30
N SER A 267 -9.94 18.47 10.09
CA SER A 267 -8.73 19.29 10.05
C SER A 267 -7.49 18.55 10.60
N GLU A 268 -7.64 17.79 11.68
CA GLU A 268 -6.55 17.00 12.25
C GLU A 268 -6.16 15.82 11.36
N ARG A 269 -7.13 15.23 10.65
CA ARG A 269 -6.92 14.11 9.72
C ARG A 269 -5.80 14.41 8.71
N GLN A 270 -5.80 15.61 8.14
CA GLN A 270 -4.75 16.03 7.21
C GLN A 270 -3.36 16.07 7.88
N GLY A 271 -3.30 16.49 9.14
CA GLY A 271 -2.06 16.48 9.93
C GLY A 271 -1.49 15.08 10.11
N TYR A 272 -2.33 14.09 10.44
CA TYR A 272 -1.92 12.69 10.57
C TYR A 272 -1.45 12.08 9.24
N ILE A 273 -2.16 12.36 8.14
CA ILE A 273 -1.75 11.93 6.79
C ILE A 273 -0.34 12.45 6.47
N LEU A 274 -0.07 13.72 6.74
CA LEU A 274 1.24 14.32 6.50
C LEU A 274 2.34 13.72 7.39
N ARG A 275 2.03 13.38 8.67
CA ARG A 275 2.98 12.72 9.57
C ARG A 275 3.36 11.33 9.04
N VAL A 276 2.38 10.49 8.69
CA VAL A 276 2.64 9.15 8.12
C VAL A 276 3.40 9.27 6.80
N ARG A 277 3.00 10.19 5.92
CA ARG A 277 3.69 10.44 4.64
C ARG A 277 5.16 10.82 4.83
N ALA A 278 5.46 11.66 5.83
CA ALA A 278 6.84 12.04 6.13
C ALA A 278 7.67 10.83 6.58
N LEU A 279 7.11 9.96 7.44
CA LEU A 279 7.77 8.72 7.86
C LEU A 279 8.00 7.78 6.68
N ALA A 280 7.00 7.57 5.84
CA ALA A 280 7.09 6.73 4.64
C ALA A 280 8.19 7.22 3.69
N ALA A 281 8.27 8.55 3.46
CA ALA A 281 9.31 9.15 2.63
C ALA A 281 10.73 8.93 3.18
N GLU A 282 10.92 9.09 4.49
CA GLU A 282 12.22 8.84 5.12
C GLU A 282 12.60 7.35 5.15
N CYS A 283 11.61 6.45 5.32
CA CYS A 283 11.83 5.00 5.18
C CYS A 283 12.24 4.64 3.75
N ALA A 284 11.55 5.18 2.74
CA ALA A 284 11.87 5.01 1.33
C ALA A 284 13.30 5.48 1.00
N ARG A 285 13.67 6.66 1.49
CA ARG A 285 15.02 7.21 1.38
C ARG A 285 16.07 6.30 2.02
N GLY A 286 15.84 5.93 3.27
CA GLY A 286 16.75 5.06 4.02
C GLY A 286 16.94 3.71 3.34
N TYR A 287 15.87 3.14 2.78
CA TYR A 287 15.93 1.90 2.00
C TYR A 287 16.76 2.05 0.74
N LEU A 288 16.53 3.11 -0.06
CA LEU A 288 17.32 3.39 -1.28
C LEU A 288 18.81 3.50 -0.97
N LEU A 289 19.19 4.27 0.06
CA LEU A 289 20.57 4.42 0.49
C LEU A 289 21.17 3.10 0.96
N ALA A 290 20.42 2.28 1.68
CA ALA A 290 20.87 0.96 2.11
C ALA A 290 21.12 0.03 0.92
N ARG A 291 20.23 0.03 -0.11
CA ARG A 291 20.45 -0.73 -1.34
C ARG A 291 21.65 -0.23 -2.14
N ALA A 292 21.85 1.09 -2.22
CA ALA A 292 23.02 1.69 -2.87
C ALA A 292 24.33 1.32 -2.16
N ARG A 293 24.37 1.32 -0.81
CA ARG A 293 25.55 0.85 -0.03
C ARG A 293 25.90 -0.61 -0.31
N LEU A 294 24.91 -1.45 -0.63
CA LEU A 294 25.11 -2.84 -1.05
C LEU A 294 25.47 -2.97 -2.54
N GLY A 295 25.56 -1.86 -3.29
CA GLY A 295 25.86 -1.85 -4.71
C GLY A 295 24.73 -2.38 -5.59
N PHE A 296 23.48 -2.28 -5.19
CA PHE A 296 22.32 -2.84 -5.89
C PHE A 296 22.52 -4.29 -6.35
N PRO A 297 22.59 -5.24 -5.44
CA PRO A 297 23.09 -6.61 -5.71
C PRO A 297 22.24 -7.40 -6.72
N MET A 298 21.00 -7.00 -6.98
CA MET A 298 20.14 -7.64 -7.97
C MET A 298 20.38 -7.14 -9.41
N LEU A 299 21.15 -6.05 -9.60
CA LEU A 299 21.60 -5.64 -10.94
C LEU A 299 22.77 -6.51 -11.37
N LYS A 300 22.56 -7.32 -12.43
CA LYS A 300 23.61 -8.17 -13.01
C LYS A 300 24.71 -7.36 -13.72
N ASP A 301 24.33 -6.28 -14.39
CA ASP A 301 25.25 -5.32 -15.02
C ASP A 301 25.94 -4.48 -13.92
N ARG A 302 27.18 -4.79 -13.63
CA ARG A 302 27.96 -4.15 -12.57
C ARG A 302 28.34 -2.71 -12.91
N ALA A 303 28.62 -2.40 -14.18
CA ALA A 303 28.93 -1.03 -14.61
C ALA A 303 27.69 -0.12 -14.43
N ARG A 304 26.52 -0.61 -14.82
CA ARG A 304 25.25 0.08 -14.54
C ARG A 304 25.01 0.23 -13.05
N ALA A 305 25.25 -0.81 -12.24
CA ALA A 305 25.06 -0.74 -10.79
C ALA A 305 25.93 0.35 -10.15
N GLU A 306 27.18 0.51 -10.55
CA GLU A 306 28.08 1.58 -10.08
C GLU A 306 27.58 2.97 -10.45
N LEU A 307 27.07 3.16 -11.65
CA LEU A 307 26.44 4.43 -12.06
C LEU A 307 25.20 4.76 -11.21
N GLU A 308 24.34 3.79 -10.95
CA GLU A 308 23.15 3.98 -10.14
C GLU A 308 23.48 4.25 -8.65
N VAL A 309 24.52 3.61 -8.12
CA VAL A 309 25.04 3.90 -6.77
C VAL A 309 25.50 5.35 -6.69
N LYS A 310 26.34 5.79 -7.65
CA LYS A 310 26.82 7.16 -7.70
C LYS A 310 25.66 8.15 -7.80
N ALA A 311 24.74 7.93 -8.72
CA ALA A 311 23.58 8.79 -8.92
C ALA A 311 22.70 8.90 -7.65
N THR A 312 22.56 7.79 -6.91
CA THR A 312 21.79 7.78 -5.64
C THR A 312 22.46 8.64 -4.57
N PHE A 313 23.77 8.54 -4.40
CA PHE A 313 24.49 9.36 -3.41
C PHE A 313 24.62 10.82 -3.83
N ASP A 314 24.80 11.11 -5.12
CA ASP A 314 24.81 12.48 -5.65
C ASP A 314 23.45 13.16 -5.40
N ALA A 315 22.35 12.45 -5.64
CA ALA A 315 21.01 12.96 -5.36
C ALA A 315 20.77 13.20 -3.87
N GLU A 316 21.28 12.34 -2.99
CA GLU A 316 21.18 12.52 -1.54
C GLU A 316 22.00 13.73 -1.07
N THR A 317 23.21 13.90 -1.57
CA THR A 317 24.06 15.07 -1.27
C THR A 317 23.34 16.36 -1.63
N LYS A 318 22.81 16.46 -2.84
CA LYS A 318 22.03 17.61 -3.28
C LYS A 318 20.81 17.87 -2.42
N ARG A 319 20.08 16.82 -2.02
CA ARG A 319 18.92 16.93 -1.12
C ARG A 319 19.31 17.54 0.23
N VAL A 320 20.41 17.06 0.82
CA VAL A 320 20.91 17.57 2.11
C VAL A 320 21.29 19.04 2.00
N GLU A 321 21.96 19.44 0.93
CA GLU A 321 22.32 20.84 0.67
C GLU A 321 21.08 21.73 0.52
N GLU A 322 20.06 21.28 -0.23
CA GLU A 322 18.80 22.00 -0.40
C GLU A 322 18.04 22.19 0.93
N ILE A 323 18.03 21.15 1.79
CA ILE A 323 17.41 21.23 3.13
C ILE A 323 18.14 22.25 3.98
N ALA A 324 19.48 22.18 4.06
CA ALA A 324 20.29 23.10 4.83
C ALA A 324 20.10 24.56 4.38
N GLU A 325 19.99 24.80 3.08
CA GLU A 325 19.74 26.15 2.55
C GLU A 325 18.32 26.65 2.90
N LYS A 326 17.30 25.79 2.82
CA LYS A 326 15.92 26.15 3.23
C LYS A 326 15.86 26.48 4.73
N GLU A 327 16.57 25.74 5.57
CA GLU A 327 16.64 26.00 7.02
C GLU A 327 17.32 27.35 7.32
N LYS A 328 18.42 27.66 6.66
CA LYS A 328 19.08 28.97 6.75
C LYS A 328 18.15 30.11 6.36
N GLN A 329 17.43 29.97 5.26
CA GLN A 329 16.47 30.97 4.79
C GLN A 329 15.31 31.14 5.77
N LYS A 330 14.81 30.04 6.36
CA LYS A 330 13.75 30.07 7.36
C LYS A 330 14.23 30.80 8.64
N ALA A 331 15.42 30.48 9.11
CA ALA A 331 16.02 31.14 10.27
C ALA A 331 16.21 32.65 10.03
N ALA A 332 16.73 33.04 8.87
CA ALA A 332 16.89 34.44 8.49
C ALA A 332 15.57 35.22 8.39
N ARG A 333 14.50 34.56 7.92
CA ARG A 333 13.15 35.15 7.89
C ARG A 333 12.57 35.33 9.29
N ALA A 334 12.77 34.36 10.19
CA ALA A 334 12.33 34.43 11.57
C ALA A 334 13.02 35.56 12.30
N GLU A 335 14.34 35.70 12.18
CA GLU A 335 15.13 36.79 12.78
C GLU A 335 14.69 38.18 12.28
N LYS A 336 14.40 38.30 10.95
CA LYS A 336 13.87 39.56 10.40
C LYS A 336 12.47 39.89 10.94
N ALA A 337 11.62 38.89 11.14
CA ALA A 337 10.28 39.08 11.69
C ALA A 337 10.35 39.53 13.17
N GLU A 338 11.21 38.92 13.97
CA GLU A 338 11.43 39.30 15.36
C GLU A 338 11.99 40.76 15.49
N LYS A 339 13.00 41.10 14.68
CA LYS A 339 13.53 42.47 14.63
C LYS A 339 12.48 43.51 14.26
N LYS A 340 11.60 43.17 13.27
CA LYS A 340 10.51 44.06 12.85
C LYS A 340 9.44 44.22 13.94
N SER A 341 9.12 43.16 14.66
CA SER A 341 8.19 43.17 15.80
C SER A 341 8.75 43.99 16.97
N ALA A 342 10.04 43.83 17.31
CA ALA A 342 10.70 44.59 18.36
C ALA A 342 10.75 46.09 18.03
N THR A 343 11.05 46.46 16.78
CA THR A 343 11.05 47.85 16.33
C THR A 343 9.67 48.47 16.37
N ALA A 344 8.62 47.72 16.01
CA ALA A 344 7.23 48.19 16.06
C ALA A 344 6.72 48.37 17.51
N ALA A 345 7.18 47.55 18.45
CA ALA A 345 6.87 47.67 19.86
C ALA A 345 7.56 48.94 20.47
N ALA A 346 8.84 49.13 20.17
CA ALA A 346 9.60 50.33 20.66
C ALA A 346 9.01 51.65 20.11
N THR A 347 8.48 51.66 18.89
CA THR A 347 7.85 52.86 18.30
C THR A 347 6.48 53.16 18.93
N LYS A 348 5.77 52.16 19.48
CA LYS A 348 4.52 52.39 20.22
C LYS A 348 4.72 52.87 21.65
N GLU A 349 5.79 52.46 22.34
CA GLU A 349 6.11 52.92 23.67
C GLU A 349 6.70 54.34 23.68
N GLY A 350 7.30 54.81 22.58
CA GLY A 350 7.82 56.19 22.46
C GLY A 350 6.78 57.23 22.01
N ALA A 351 5.54 56.80 21.70
CA ALA A 351 4.44 57.66 21.26
C ALA A 351 3.33 57.88 22.33
N ALA A 352 3.50 57.28 23.52
CA ALA A 352 2.63 57.50 24.70
C ALA A 352 3.33 58.38 25.72
#